data_7d0c5fa691a346d3e0b3b9f753de4181
#
_entry.id   7d0c5fa691a346d3e0b3b9f753de4181
#
_cell.length_a   1.000
_cell.length_b   1.000
_cell.length_c   1.000
_cell.angle_alpha   90.00
_cell.angle_beta   90.00
_cell.angle_gamma   90.00
#
_symmetry.space_group_name_H-M   'P 1'
#
loop_
_entity.id
_entity.type
_entity.pdbx_description
1 polymer ?
#
loop_
_entity_poly.entity_id
_entity_poly.type
_entity_poly.pdbx_seq_one_letter_code
_entity_poly.pdbx_strand_id
1 'polypeptide(L)'
;MDIKEIENLKLEGIDADGNEKEYSLADFRGEKIVLYFYPKDNTSGCTQEACDFRDNMNRLTPYAKVIGVSPDSIKSHHKFQENHGLNFVLLSDPEHKLAEFFGAWGEKSMYGKKYMGIIRSTFIISQKGEVEKSWTKVKVKGHVDEILKAL
;
A
#
# COMPACT_ATOMS: atom_id res chain seq x y z
N MET A 1 11.99 -12.60 -2.77
CA MET A 1 12.23 -11.45 -3.66
C MET A 1 12.89 -10.34 -2.85
N ASP A 2 13.96 -9.79 -3.37
CA ASP A 2 14.73 -8.74 -2.73
C ASP A 2 14.35 -7.39 -3.35
N ILE A 3 14.19 -6.37 -2.53
CA ILE A 3 13.75 -5.05 -3.00
C ILE A 3 14.89 -4.11 -3.38
N LYS A 4 16.15 -4.57 -3.42
CA LYS A 4 17.33 -3.73 -3.70
C LYS A 4 17.20 -2.86 -4.94
N GLU A 5 16.63 -3.38 -6.02
CA GLU A 5 16.50 -2.65 -7.28
C GLU A 5 15.54 -1.46 -7.19
N ILE A 6 14.57 -1.53 -6.27
CA ILE A 6 13.49 -0.53 -6.19
C ILE A 6 13.54 0.29 -4.91
N GLU A 7 14.31 -0.14 -3.90
CA GLU A 7 14.25 0.48 -2.57
C GLU A 7 14.62 1.96 -2.54
N ASN A 8 15.40 2.43 -3.51
CA ASN A 8 15.84 3.83 -3.59
C ASN A 8 14.93 4.71 -4.46
N LEU A 9 13.88 4.15 -5.06
CA LEU A 9 12.89 4.92 -5.81
C LEU A 9 12.19 5.89 -4.85
N LYS A 10 12.23 7.17 -5.16
CA LYS A 10 11.58 8.20 -4.35
C LYS A 10 10.18 8.50 -4.88
N LEU A 11 9.21 8.44 -3.99
CA LEU A 11 7.81 8.76 -4.28
C LEU A 11 7.33 9.80 -3.28
N GLU A 12 6.47 10.70 -3.75
CA GLU A 12 5.79 11.62 -2.85
C GLU A 12 4.80 10.84 -1.98
N GLY A 13 4.67 11.25 -0.73
CA GLY A 13 3.74 10.63 0.19
C GLY A 13 3.30 11.57 1.28
N ILE A 14 2.34 11.10 2.08
CA ILE A 14 1.90 11.79 3.29
C ILE A 14 2.00 10.82 4.47
N ASP A 15 2.35 11.36 5.63
CA ASP A 15 2.38 10.58 6.87
C ASP A 15 1.01 10.59 7.56
N ALA A 16 0.93 9.97 8.73
CA ALA A 16 -0.30 9.86 9.51
C ALA A 16 -0.87 11.23 9.93
N ASP A 17 -0.05 12.27 9.95
CA ASP A 17 -0.45 13.63 10.32
C ASP A 17 -0.72 14.52 9.11
N GLY A 18 -0.61 13.97 7.89
CA GLY A 18 -0.85 14.71 6.66
C GLY A 18 0.34 15.51 6.16
N ASN A 19 1.52 15.31 6.72
CA ASN A 19 2.72 16.01 6.27
C ASN A 19 3.26 15.36 4.99
N GLU A 20 3.50 16.19 3.97
CA GLU A 20 4.07 15.75 2.70
C GLU A 20 5.58 15.53 2.81
N LYS A 21 6.04 14.44 2.21
CA LYS A 21 7.45 14.09 2.22
C LYS A 21 7.74 13.13 1.07
N GLU A 22 8.97 13.15 0.56
CA GLU A 22 9.44 12.09 -0.32
C GLU A 22 9.85 10.88 0.52
N TYR A 23 9.43 9.70 0.06
CA TYR A 23 9.76 8.42 0.70
C TYR A 23 10.40 7.47 -0.27
N SER A 24 11.30 6.63 0.23
CA SER A 24 11.75 5.44 -0.46
C SER A 24 11.60 4.26 0.49
N LEU A 25 11.55 3.05 -0.03
CA LEU A 25 11.49 1.86 0.84
C LEU A 25 12.75 1.73 1.69
N ALA A 26 13.88 2.26 1.21
CA ALA A 26 15.12 2.30 1.97
C ALA A 26 15.00 3.07 3.29
N ASP A 27 14.11 4.06 3.35
CA ASP A 27 13.86 4.84 4.57
C ASP A 27 13.31 3.99 5.71
N PHE A 28 12.75 2.83 5.38
CA PHE A 28 12.13 1.92 6.35
C PHE A 28 13.01 0.69 6.68
N ARG A 29 14.25 0.67 6.22
CA ARG A 29 15.16 -0.43 6.53
C ARG A 29 15.30 -0.61 8.04
N GLY A 30 15.30 -1.86 8.48
CA GLY A 30 15.31 -2.20 9.88
C GLY A 30 13.92 -2.36 10.48
N GLU A 31 12.89 -2.03 9.73
CA GLU A 31 11.49 -2.22 10.12
C GLU A 31 10.79 -3.18 9.17
N LYS A 32 9.90 -3.99 9.69
CA LYS A 32 9.02 -4.81 8.86
C LYS A 32 7.96 -3.90 8.25
N ILE A 33 7.64 -4.09 6.98
CA ILE A 33 6.68 -3.26 6.24
C ILE A 33 5.52 -4.12 5.76
N VAL A 34 4.30 -3.61 5.93
CA VAL A 34 3.11 -4.10 5.22
C VAL A 34 2.85 -3.08 4.12
N LEU A 35 3.20 -3.45 2.90
CA LEU A 35 3.05 -2.61 1.72
C LEU A 35 1.85 -3.09 0.92
N TYR A 36 0.81 -2.26 0.79
CA TYR A 36 -0.35 -2.67 0.03
C TYR A 36 -0.65 -1.70 -1.11
N PHE A 37 -1.05 -2.28 -2.24
CA PHE A 37 -1.40 -1.57 -3.47
C PHE A 37 -2.90 -1.62 -3.66
N TYR A 38 -3.51 -0.47 -3.95
CA TYR A 38 -4.94 -0.34 -4.19
C TYR A 38 -5.19 0.57 -5.40
N PRO A 39 -6.31 0.35 -6.12
CA PRO A 39 -6.53 1.05 -7.39
C PRO A 39 -6.81 2.54 -7.29
N LYS A 40 -7.62 3.01 -6.33
CA LYS A 40 -8.06 4.40 -6.34
C LYS A 40 -8.65 4.85 -5.01
N ASP A 41 -8.20 6.02 -4.54
CA ASP A 41 -8.72 6.67 -3.35
C ASP A 41 -10.24 6.89 -3.44
N ASN A 42 -10.90 6.84 -2.28
CA ASN A 42 -12.34 7.13 -2.13
C ASN A 42 -13.30 6.22 -2.92
N THR A 43 -12.84 5.08 -3.41
CA THR A 43 -13.73 4.05 -3.94
C THR A 43 -14.15 3.12 -2.81
N SER A 44 -15.29 2.42 -2.95
CA SER A 44 -15.85 1.64 -1.83
C SER A 44 -14.91 0.57 -1.28
N GLY A 45 -14.34 -0.25 -2.14
CA GLY A 45 -13.42 -1.32 -1.72
C GLY A 45 -12.12 -0.79 -1.12
N CYS A 46 -11.56 0.25 -1.72
CA CYS A 46 -10.32 0.86 -1.22
C CYS A 46 -10.55 1.59 0.10
N THR A 47 -11.71 2.22 0.26
CA THR A 47 -12.09 2.85 1.53
C THR A 47 -12.24 1.83 2.63
N GLN A 48 -12.92 0.71 2.35
CA GLN A 48 -13.10 -0.36 3.33
C GLN A 48 -11.75 -0.93 3.76
N GLU A 49 -10.87 -1.20 2.80
CA GLU A 49 -9.53 -1.72 3.10
C GLU A 49 -8.73 -0.75 3.96
N ALA A 50 -8.71 0.53 3.60
CA ALA A 50 -8.00 1.56 4.36
C ALA A 50 -8.55 1.70 5.78
N CYS A 51 -9.86 1.66 5.94
CA CYS A 51 -10.50 1.73 7.25
C CYS A 51 -10.20 0.49 8.10
N ASP A 52 -10.12 -0.68 7.47
CA ASP A 52 -9.73 -1.91 8.18
C ASP A 52 -8.30 -1.82 8.71
N PHE A 53 -7.37 -1.27 7.93
CA PHE A 53 -6.02 -0.99 8.41
C PHE A 53 -6.04 0.04 9.54
N ARG A 54 -6.75 1.15 9.34
CA ARG A 54 -6.87 2.21 10.34
C ARG A 54 -7.34 1.68 11.68
N ASP A 55 -8.39 0.87 11.67
CA ASP A 55 -9.01 0.35 12.89
C ASP A 55 -8.15 -0.69 13.60
N ASN A 56 -7.16 -1.25 12.93
CA ASN A 56 -6.27 -2.26 13.47
C ASN A 56 -4.83 -1.79 13.67
N MET A 57 -4.57 -0.48 13.52
CA MET A 57 -3.20 0.05 13.65
C MET A 57 -2.56 -0.23 15.01
N ASN A 58 -3.34 -0.23 16.09
CA ASN A 58 -2.84 -0.58 17.41
C ASN A 58 -2.31 -2.03 17.50
N ARG A 59 -2.84 -2.92 16.67
CA ARG A 59 -2.41 -4.33 16.59
C ARG A 59 -1.27 -4.53 15.59
N LEU A 60 -1.20 -3.68 14.56
CA LEU A 60 -0.21 -3.77 13.50
C LEU A 60 1.11 -3.07 13.86
N THR A 61 1.02 -1.87 14.45
CA THR A 61 2.18 -1.03 14.76
C THR A 61 3.29 -1.72 15.56
N PRO A 62 2.98 -2.60 16.56
CA PRO A 62 4.05 -3.30 17.27
C PRO A 62 4.91 -4.20 16.38
N TYR A 63 4.42 -4.61 15.22
CA TYR A 63 5.09 -5.58 14.35
C TYR A 63 5.55 -5.01 13.02
N ALA A 64 4.86 -4.01 12.48
CA ALA A 64 5.13 -3.53 11.13
C ALA A 64 4.66 -2.10 10.89
N LYS A 65 5.28 -1.46 9.89
CA LYS A 65 4.84 -0.18 9.35
C LYS A 65 3.87 -0.44 8.21
N VAL A 66 2.72 0.22 8.20
CA VAL A 66 1.75 0.08 7.10
C VAL A 66 1.94 1.21 6.10
N ILE A 67 2.05 0.86 4.83
CA ILE A 67 2.21 1.81 3.73
C ILE A 67 1.22 1.44 2.62
N GLY A 68 0.31 2.36 2.29
CA GLY A 68 -0.60 2.19 1.16
C GLY A 68 -0.07 2.92 -0.07
N VAL A 69 -0.24 2.33 -1.23
CA VAL A 69 0.26 2.88 -2.50
C VAL A 69 -0.83 2.82 -3.56
N SER A 70 -1.06 3.94 -4.24
CA SER A 70 -1.91 3.99 -5.42
C SER A 70 -1.34 4.98 -6.44
N PRO A 71 -1.85 4.98 -7.70
CA PRO A 71 -1.43 5.97 -8.69
C PRO A 71 -1.97 7.37 -8.44
N ASP A 72 -2.86 7.54 -7.47
CA ASP A 72 -3.48 8.83 -7.16
C ASP A 72 -2.46 9.90 -6.75
N SER A 73 -2.84 11.17 -6.95
CA SER A 73 -2.00 12.31 -6.57
C SER A 73 -1.94 12.51 -5.06
N ILE A 74 -0.97 13.29 -4.60
CA ILE A 74 -0.87 13.72 -3.20
C ILE A 74 -2.14 14.45 -2.76
N LYS A 75 -2.68 15.29 -3.63
CA LYS A 75 -3.94 16.01 -3.35
C LYS A 75 -5.08 15.05 -3.06
N SER A 76 -5.19 13.99 -3.86
CA SER A 76 -6.19 12.94 -3.66
C SER A 76 -5.97 12.21 -2.34
N HIS A 77 -4.70 11.87 -2.03
CA HIS A 77 -4.36 11.20 -0.77
C HIS A 77 -4.71 12.05 0.46
N HIS A 78 -4.50 13.37 0.41
CA HIS A 78 -4.91 14.26 1.49
C HIS A 78 -6.42 14.18 1.74
N LYS A 79 -7.21 14.22 0.69
CA LYS A 79 -8.68 14.09 0.81
C LYS A 79 -9.09 12.74 1.37
N PHE A 80 -8.46 11.68 0.88
CA PHE A 80 -8.74 10.32 1.35
C PHE A 80 -8.42 10.18 2.83
N GLN A 81 -7.25 10.67 3.26
CA GLN A 81 -6.85 10.66 4.65
C GLN A 81 -7.81 11.45 5.53
N GLU A 82 -8.17 12.68 5.12
CA GLU A 82 -9.07 13.55 5.89
C GLU A 82 -10.47 12.95 6.01
N ASN A 83 -10.99 12.43 4.89
CA ASN A 83 -12.35 11.87 4.85
C ASN A 83 -12.52 10.67 5.79
N HIS A 84 -11.46 9.92 6.01
CA HIS A 84 -11.54 8.65 6.73
C HIS A 84 -10.62 8.54 7.94
N GLY A 85 -9.92 9.62 8.29
CA GLY A 85 -9.02 9.63 9.45
C GLY A 85 -7.92 8.59 9.37
N LEU A 86 -7.34 8.40 8.18
CA LEU A 86 -6.31 7.39 7.98
C LEU A 86 -5.04 7.76 8.76
N ASN A 87 -4.45 6.78 9.43
CA ASN A 87 -3.35 6.96 10.38
C ASN A 87 -2.09 6.21 9.99
N PHE A 88 -1.82 6.13 8.68
CA PHE A 88 -0.63 5.47 8.15
C PHE A 88 -0.16 6.20 6.88
N VAL A 89 1.01 5.84 6.40
CA VAL A 89 1.64 6.47 5.22
C VAL A 89 0.90 6.08 3.94
N LEU A 90 0.64 7.08 3.09
CA LEU A 90 0.13 6.88 1.73
C LEU A 90 1.15 7.42 0.73
N LEU A 91 1.53 6.60 -0.24
CA LEU A 91 2.45 6.99 -1.31
C LEU A 91 1.73 7.16 -2.63
N SER A 92 2.17 8.16 -3.40
CA SER A 92 1.69 8.41 -4.76
C SER A 92 2.66 7.79 -5.76
N ASP A 93 2.17 6.86 -6.58
CA ASP A 93 2.95 6.16 -7.61
C ASP A 93 2.27 6.35 -8.98
N PRO A 94 2.22 7.61 -9.50
CA PRO A 94 1.44 7.93 -10.71
C PRO A 94 1.92 7.23 -11.97
N GLU A 95 3.18 6.85 -12.02
CA GLU A 95 3.77 6.10 -13.14
C GLU A 95 3.77 4.59 -12.89
N HIS A 96 3.16 4.15 -11.79
CA HIS A 96 3.07 2.73 -11.34
C HIS A 96 4.40 1.96 -11.36
N LYS A 97 5.49 2.66 -11.16
CA LYS A 97 6.83 2.06 -11.12
C LYS A 97 6.99 1.06 -9.98
N LEU A 98 6.54 1.44 -8.78
CA LEU A 98 6.60 0.56 -7.62
C LEU A 98 5.66 -0.62 -7.81
N ALA A 99 4.44 -0.37 -8.29
CA ALA A 99 3.47 -1.41 -8.56
C ALA A 99 3.97 -2.43 -9.60
N GLU A 100 4.61 -1.96 -10.66
CA GLU A 100 5.18 -2.84 -11.69
C GLU A 100 6.27 -3.74 -11.13
N PHE A 101 7.15 -3.20 -10.30
CA PHE A 101 8.20 -4.01 -9.68
C PHE A 101 7.62 -5.17 -8.87
N PHE A 102 6.57 -4.91 -8.11
CA PHE A 102 5.95 -5.94 -7.26
C PHE A 102 4.93 -6.82 -7.99
N GLY A 103 4.70 -6.59 -9.28
CA GLY A 103 3.70 -7.35 -10.03
C GLY A 103 2.26 -6.97 -9.70
N ALA A 104 2.05 -5.79 -9.12
CA ALA A 104 0.73 -5.28 -8.76
C ALA A 104 0.12 -4.39 -9.84
N TRP A 105 0.69 -4.39 -11.02
CA TRP A 105 0.19 -3.69 -12.21
C TRP A 105 -0.02 -4.71 -13.31
N GLY A 106 -1.19 -4.74 -13.89
CA GLY A 106 -1.47 -5.71 -14.93
C GLY A 106 -2.82 -5.52 -15.57
N GLU A 107 -3.17 -6.46 -16.45
CA GLU A 107 -4.41 -6.44 -17.18
C GLU A 107 -5.59 -6.81 -16.28
N LYS A 108 -6.61 -5.97 -16.33
CA LYS A 108 -7.88 -6.17 -15.63
C LYS A 108 -9.00 -6.19 -16.65
N SER A 109 -10.14 -6.74 -16.28
CA SER A 109 -11.32 -6.77 -17.16
C SER A 109 -12.55 -6.30 -16.39
N MET A 110 -13.38 -5.48 -17.06
CA MET A 110 -14.65 -5.00 -16.51
C MET A 110 -15.66 -4.91 -17.67
N TYR A 111 -16.79 -5.59 -17.52
CA TYR A 111 -17.85 -5.64 -18.54
C TYR A 111 -17.32 -6.05 -19.91
N GLY A 112 -16.39 -7.02 -19.95
CA GLY A 112 -15.80 -7.50 -21.19
C GLY A 112 -14.70 -6.62 -21.78
N LYS A 113 -14.41 -5.47 -21.17
CA LYS A 113 -13.33 -4.58 -21.61
C LYS A 113 -12.08 -4.85 -20.79
N LYS A 114 -10.94 -4.91 -21.47
CA LYS A 114 -9.64 -5.10 -20.85
C LYS A 114 -8.95 -3.75 -20.70
N TYR A 115 -8.29 -3.54 -19.57
CA TYR A 115 -7.51 -2.33 -19.31
C TYR A 115 -6.38 -2.65 -18.35
N MET A 116 -5.34 -1.80 -18.35
CA MET A 116 -4.23 -1.92 -17.40
C MET A 116 -4.57 -1.17 -16.12
N GLY A 117 -4.26 -1.75 -14.98
CA GLY A 117 -4.51 -1.13 -13.69
C GLY A 117 -3.86 -1.85 -12.54
N ILE A 118 -4.09 -1.32 -11.34
CA ILE A 118 -3.56 -1.93 -10.11
C ILE A 118 -4.34 -3.21 -9.80
N ILE A 119 -3.59 -4.26 -9.58
CA ILE A 119 -4.10 -5.52 -9.04
C ILE A 119 -3.92 -5.42 -7.53
N ARG A 120 -5.02 -5.38 -6.77
CA ARG A 120 -4.98 -5.24 -5.31
C ARG A 120 -4.07 -6.32 -4.72
N SER A 121 -3.00 -5.89 -4.07
CA SER A 121 -1.95 -6.79 -3.58
C SER A 121 -1.38 -6.28 -2.27
N THR A 122 -0.88 -7.18 -1.45
CA THR A 122 -0.19 -6.83 -0.20
C THR A 122 1.08 -7.66 -0.06
N PHE A 123 2.13 -7.03 0.43
CA PHE A 123 3.45 -7.65 0.63
C PHE A 123 3.93 -7.36 2.04
N ILE A 124 4.41 -8.39 2.73
CA ILE A 124 5.14 -8.21 3.98
C ILE A 124 6.61 -8.25 3.63
N ILE A 125 7.32 -7.16 3.94
CA ILE A 125 8.75 -7.01 3.64
C ILE A 125 9.51 -7.04 4.98
N SER A 126 10.54 -7.91 5.07
CA SER A 126 11.33 -8.05 6.29
C SER A 126 12.22 -6.84 6.55
N GLN A 127 12.80 -6.78 7.75
CA GLN A 127 13.77 -5.76 8.12
C GLN A 127 14.99 -5.74 7.20
N LYS A 128 15.27 -6.86 6.52
CA LYS A 128 16.41 -7.00 5.59
C LYS A 128 16.05 -6.64 4.15
N GLY A 129 14.79 -6.30 3.88
CA GLY A 129 14.35 -5.93 2.54
C GLY A 129 13.95 -7.11 1.67
N GLU A 130 13.52 -8.22 2.26
CA GLU A 130 13.03 -9.38 1.52
C GLU A 130 11.53 -9.57 1.70
N VAL A 131 10.83 -9.93 0.64
CA VAL A 131 9.40 -10.23 0.70
C VAL A 131 9.21 -11.59 1.37
N GLU A 132 8.59 -11.56 2.56
CA GLU A 132 8.30 -12.77 3.34
C GLU A 132 6.98 -13.42 2.95
N LYS A 133 5.99 -12.60 2.61
CA LYS A 133 4.64 -13.05 2.32
C LYS A 133 4.00 -12.11 1.31
N SER A 134 3.16 -12.64 0.45
CA SER A 134 2.41 -11.82 -0.51
C SER A 134 1.01 -12.36 -0.73
N TRP A 135 0.10 -11.44 -1.05
CA TRP A 135 -1.26 -11.73 -1.47
C TRP A 135 -1.53 -10.94 -2.73
N THR A 136 -2.08 -11.59 -3.74
CA THR A 136 -2.48 -10.94 -4.99
C THR A 136 -3.98 -11.13 -5.21
N LYS A 137 -4.60 -10.27 -6.01
CA LYS A 137 -6.04 -10.29 -6.24
C LYS A 137 -6.82 -10.33 -4.93
N VAL A 138 -6.43 -9.46 -4.01
CA VAL A 138 -6.94 -9.41 -2.65
C VAL A 138 -8.43 -9.14 -2.61
N LYS A 139 -9.13 -9.91 -1.77
CA LYS A 139 -10.51 -9.61 -1.37
C LYS A 139 -10.42 -8.90 -0.03
N VAL A 140 -11.03 -7.73 0.07
CA VAL A 140 -10.89 -6.84 1.23
C VAL A 140 -11.39 -7.49 2.53
N LYS A 141 -12.53 -8.16 2.48
CA LYS A 141 -13.13 -8.77 3.66
C LYS A 141 -12.17 -9.77 4.33
N GLY A 142 -11.82 -9.51 5.58
CA GLY A 142 -10.95 -10.39 6.36
C GLY A 142 -9.48 -10.32 6.02
N HIS A 143 -9.07 -9.46 5.08
CA HIS A 143 -7.68 -9.40 4.64
C HIS A 143 -6.73 -8.91 5.72
N VAL A 144 -7.11 -7.87 6.48
CA VAL A 144 -6.25 -7.35 7.57
C VAL A 144 -6.05 -8.43 8.64
N ASP A 145 -7.05 -9.24 8.92
CA ASP A 145 -6.90 -10.35 9.85
C ASP A 145 -5.91 -11.40 9.33
N GLU A 146 -5.92 -11.68 8.03
CA GLU A 146 -4.93 -12.57 7.41
C GLU A 146 -3.51 -12.03 7.58
N ILE A 147 -3.34 -10.72 7.38
CA ILE A 147 -2.04 -10.06 7.54
C ILE A 147 -1.57 -10.18 8.99
N LEU A 148 -2.44 -9.89 9.95
CA LEU A 148 -2.13 -9.99 11.37
C LEU A 148 -1.66 -11.38 11.77
N LYS A 149 -2.25 -12.41 11.21
CA LYS A 149 -1.85 -13.81 11.47
C LYS A 149 -0.47 -14.14 10.91
N ALA A 150 -0.04 -13.41 9.88
CA ALA A 150 1.25 -13.63 9.23
C ALA A 150 2.40 -12.82 9.84
N LEU A 151 2.09 -11.90 10.73
CA LEU A 151 3.08 -11.04 11.40
C LEU A 151 3.70 -11.67 12.65
#